data_73b0865577003f39d1dc88b6790e7f4f
#
_entry.id   73b0865577003f39d1dc88b6790e7f4f
#
_cell.length_a   1.000
_cell.length_b   1.000
_cell.length_c   1.000
_cell.angle_alpha   90.00
_cell.angle_beta   90.00
_cell.angle_gamma   90.00
#
_symmetry.space_group_name_H-M   'P 1'
#
loop_
_entity.id
_entity.type
_entity.pdbx_description
1 polymer ?
#
loop_
_entity_poly.entity_id
_entity_poly.type
_entity_poly.pdbx_seq_one_letter_code
_entity_poly.pdbx_strand_id
1 'polypeptide(L)'
;METEPVENGWKKQNGIWNYRENGKLATGWEKINGSWYHFKENGTMSTGWVKDGSHWYYLKASGEMQTGWLKENGTWYYLESSGAMKSSQWFQVGGKYYYVNASGALAVNTTVDGYQVDSNGARI
;
A
#
# COMPACT_ATOMS: atom_id res chain seq x y z
N MET A 1 -28.60 -35.09 -9.22
CA MET A 1 -28.01 -33.99 -9.99
C MET A 1 -26.69 -33.60 -9.37
N GLU A 2 -25.64 -33.59 -10.15
CA GLU A 2 -24.36 -33.14 -9.69
C GLU A 2 -24.29 -31.65 -9.67
N THR A 3 -23.80 -31.09 -8.57
CA THR A 3 -23.49 -29.70 -8.48
C THR A 3 -21.98 -29.57 -8.52
N GLU A 4 -21.48 -28.60 -9.28
CA GLU A 4 -20.07 -28.32 -9.29
C GLU A 4 -19.63 -27.74 -7.95
N PRO A 5 -18.44 -28.10 -7.45
CA PRO A 5 -17.96 -27.49 -6.22
C PRO A 5 -17.78 -26.00 -6.40
N VAL A 6 -18.14 -25.28 -5.36
CA VAL A 6 -17.93 -23.83 -5.32
C VAL A 6 -16.44 -23.58 -5.16
N GLU A 7 -15.86 -22.79 -6.07
CA GLU A 7 -14.45 -22.42 -5.98
C GLU A 7 -14.25 -21.38 -4.88
N ASN A 8 -13.27 -21.65 -4.05
CA ASN A 8 -12.87 -20.74 -2.99
C ASN A 8 -11.35 -20.63 -2.96
N GLY A 9 -10.88 -19.49 -2.48
CA GLY A 9 -9.48 -19.28 -2.23
C GLY A 9 -8.74 -18.70 -3.43
N TRP A 10 -7.45 -18.74 -3.33
CA TRP A 10 -6.55 -18.16 -4.32
C TRP A 10 -6.43 -19.04 -5.55
N LYS A 11 -6.40 -18.39 -6.69
CA LYS A 11 -6.19 -19.08 -7.96
C LYS A 11 -5.30 -18.22 -8.86
N LYS A 12 -4.27 -18.84 -9.42
CA LYS A 12 -3.39 -18.19 -10.38
C LYS A 12 -3.69 -18.75 -11.77
N GLN A 13 -3.97 -17.85 -12.71
CA GLN A 13 -4.29 -18.21 -14.07
C GLN A 13 -3.63 -17.23 -15.02
N ASN A 14 -2.80 -17.74 -15.94
CA ASN A 14 -2.05 -16.90 -16.88
C ASN A 14 -1.22 -15.82 -16.18
N GLY A 15 -0.60 -16.19 -15.04
CA GLY A 15 0.22 -15.27 -14.29
C GLY A 15 -0.55 -14.27 -13.41
N ILE A 16 -1.86 -14.36 -13.42
CA ILE A 16 -2.73 -13.41 -12.69
C ILE A 16 -3.37 -14.13 -11.51
N TRP A 17 -3.24 -13.51 -10.32
CA TRP A 17 -3.89 -14.01 -9.12
C TRP A 17 -5.28 -13.42 -8.96
N ASN A 18 -6.24 -14.27 -8.57
CA ASN A 18 -7.53 -13.80 -8.09
C ASN A 18 -7.95 -14.63 -6.88
N TYR A 19 -8.99 -14.18 -6.21
CA TYR A 19 -9.49 -14.81 -5.00
C TYR A 19 -11.00 -14.96 -5.08
N ARG A 20 -11.50 -16.13 -4.71
CA ARG A 20 -12.94 -16.38 -4.69
C ARG A 20 -13.39 -16.75 -3.29
N GLU A 21 -14.53 -16.21 -2.90
CA GLU A 21 -15.19 -16.54 -1.66
C GLU A 21 -16.62 -16.91 -1.98
N ASN A 22 -17.01 -18.12 -1.59
CA ASN A 22 -18.32 -18.68 -1.91
C ASN A 22 -18.62 -18.62 -3.42
N GLY A 23 -17.60 -18.90 -4.23
CA GLY A 23 -17.70 -18.87 -5.68
C GLY A 23 -17.69 -17.49 -6.30
N LYS A 24 -17.69 -16.44 -5.49
CA LYS A 24 -17.68 -15.06 -5.98
C LYS A 24 -16.26 -14.54 -6.10
N LEU A 25 -15.99 -13.92 -7.24
CA LEU A 25 -14.72 -13.28 -7.50
C LEU A 25 -14.58 -12.02 -6.64
N ALA A 26 -13.49 -11.93 -5.88
CA ALA A 26 -13.22 -10.77 -5.05
C ALA A 26 -12.90 -9.56 -5.93
N THR A 27 -13.45 -8.41 -5.56
CA THR A 27 -13.14 -7.12 -6.17
C THR A 27 -13.02 -6.09 -5.05
N GLY A 28 -12.21 -5.05 -5.28
CA GLY A 28 -11.96 -4.04 -4.25
C GLY A 28 -11.09 -4.58 -3.13
N TRP A 29 -11.26 -4.03 -1.95
CA TRP A 29 -10.47 -4.43 -0.78
C TRP A 29 -11.03 -5.67 -0.11
N GLU A 30 -10.12 -6.58 0.25
CA GLU A 30 -10.49 -7.84 0.89
C GLU A 30 -9.44 -8.18 1.95
N LYS A 31 -9.87 -8.52 3.16
CA LYS A 31 -8.95 -8.96 4.21
C LYS A 31 -8.92 -10.49 4.21
N ILE A 32 -7.74 -11.04 3.95
CA ILE A 32 -7.54 -12.47 3.82
C ILE A 32 -6.41 -12.90 4.74
N ASN A 33 -6.71 -13.77 5.71
CA ASN A 33 -5.73 -14.27 6.68
C ASN A 33 -4.95 -13.14 7.37
N GLY A 34 -5.67 -12.06 7.74
CA GLY A 34 -5.07 -10.96 8.49
C GLY A 34 -4.37 -9.90 7.66
N SER A 35 -4.27 -10.09 6.36
CA SER A 35 -3.65 -9.10 5.46
C SER A 35 -4.67 -8.52 4.50
N TRP A 36 -4.50 -7.25 4.16
CA TRP A 36 -5.36 -6.60 3.18
C TRP A 36 -4.80 -6.77 1.78
N TYR A 37 -5.70 -7.03 0.83
CA TYR A 37 -5.42 -7.15 -0.60
C TYR A 37 -6.38 -6.28 -1.36
N HIS A 38 -5.99 -5.87 -2.56
CA HIS A 38 -6.87 -5.12 -3.44
C HIS A 38 -7.01 -5.85 -4.76
N PHE A 39 -8.25 -5.93 -5.26
CA PHE A 39 -8.55 -6.58 -6.52
C PHE A 39 -9.24 -5.59 -7.46
N LYS A 40 -8.86 -5.62 -8.71
CA LYS A 40 -9.49 -4.77 -9.73
C LYS A 40 -10.91 -5.26 -10.01
N GLU A 41 -11.66 -4.48 -10.75
CA GLU A 41 -13.04 -4.84 -11.08
C GLU A 41 -13.14 -6.18 -11.81
N ASN A 42 -12.11 -6.55 -12.57
CA ASN A 42 -12.05 -7.84 -13.25
C ASN A 42 -11.52 -8.97 -12.36
N GLY A 43 -11.27 -8.69 -11.08
CA GLY A 43 -10.78 -9.69 -10.13
C GLY A 43 -9.28 -9.84 -10.06
N THR A 44 -8.52 -9.11 -10.87
CA THR A 44 -7.06 -9.18 -10.86
C THR A 44 -6.49 -8.61 -9.56
N MET A 45 -5.66 -9.39 -8.86
CA MET A 45 -4.96 -8.91 -7.67
C MET A 45 -4.06 -7.74 -8.03
N SER A 46 -4.21 -6.63 -7.31
CA SER A 46 -3.40 -5.44 -7.52
C SER A 46 -2.04 -5.58 -6.87
N THR A 47 -1.02 -4.99 -7.50
CA THR A 47 0.32 -4.82 -6.93
C THR A 47 0.79 -3.42 -7.26
N GLY A 48 1.71 -2.88 -6.43
CA GLY A 48 2.20 -1.52 -6.61
C GLY A 48 1.21 -0.50 -6.08
N TRP A 49 1.29 0.72 -6.62
CA TRP A 49 0.47 1.83 -6.17
C TRP A 49 -0.97 1.71 -6.66
N VAL A 50 -1.91 1.93 -5.75
CA VAL A 50 -3.35 1.96 -6.04
C VAL A 50 -3.95 3.21 -5.43
N LYS A 51 -4.67 3.99 -6.22
CA LYS A 51 -5.41 5.15 -5.73
C LYS A 51 -6.86 4.76 -5.50
N ASP A 52 -7.32 4.96 -4.27
CA ASP A 52 -8.70 4.68 -3.91
C ASP A 52 -9.26 5.91 -3.19
N GLY A 53 -10.26 6.51 -3.79
CA GLY A 53 -10.76 7.79 -3.32
C GLY A 53 -9.69 8.86 -3.45
N SER A 54 -9.37 9.53 -2.35
CA SER A 54 -8.34 10.56 -2.33
C SER A 54 -7.01 10.08 -1.77
N HIS A 55 -6.87 8.77 -1.51
CA HIS A 55 -5.69 8.21 -0.87
C HIS A 55 -4.96 7.23 -1.76
N TRP A 56 -3.64 7.19 -1.61
CA TRP A 56 -2.78 6.22 -2.27
C TRP A 56 -2.40 5.12 -1.30
N TYR A 57 -2.37 3.89 -1.82
CA TYR A 57 -2.00 2.67 -1.09
C TYR A 57 -0.94 1.93 -1.90
N TYR A 58 -0.15 1.11 -1.23
CA TYR A 58 0.85 0.29 -1.90
C TYR A 58 0.66 -1.17 -1.56
N LEU A 59 0.60 -2.00 -2.60
CA LEU A 59 0.50 -3.45 -2.46
C LEU A 59 1.85 -4.05 -2.86
N LYS A 60 2.37 -4.92 -2.02
CA LYS A 60 3.63 -5.61 -2.30
C LYS A 60 3.46 -6.53 -3.51
N ALA A 61 4.58 -7.07 -4.01
CA ALA A 61 4.55 -8.06 -5.09
C ALA A 61 3.71 -9.28 -4.72
N SER A 62 3.63 -9.61 -3.42
CA SER A 62 2.78 -10.68 -2.90
C SER A 62 1.30 -10.31 -2.87
N GLY A 63 0.97 -9.04 -3.11
CA GLY A 63 -0.38 -8.53 -3.02
C GLY A 63 -0.74 -7.92 -1.67
N GLU A 64 0.04 -8.20 -0.64
CA GLU A 64 -0.27 -7.68 0.70
C GLU A 64 -0.06 -6.17 0.78
N MET A 65 -1.00 -5.49 1.47
CA MET A 65 -0.90 -4.05 1.69
C MET A 65 0.30 -3.70 2.56
N GLN A 66 1.08 -2.72 2.13
CA GLN A 66 2.23 -2.21 2.86
C GLN A 66 1.78 -1.16 3.88
N THR A 67 2.40 -1.18 5.06
CA THR A 67 2.26 -0.11 6.06
C THR A 67 3.65 0.29 6.53
N GLY A 68 3.78 1.48 7.13
CA GLY A 68 5.06 1.96 7.61
C GLY A 68 5.95 2.48 6.48
N TRP A 69 7.25 2.40 6.69
CA TRP A 69 8.22 2.91 5.71
C TRP A 69 8.27 2.03 4.47
N LEU A 70 8.30 2.68 3.32
CA LEU A 70 8.43 2.02 2.01
C LEU A 70 9.49 2.74 1.21
N LYS A 71 10.46 2.00 0.67
CA LYS A 71 11.43 2.56 -0.26
C LYS A 71 11.14 2.01 -1.65
N GLU A 72 10.91 2.91 -2.60
CA GLU A 72 10.65 2.52 -3.97
C GLU A 72 11.41 3.45 -4.92
N ASN A 73 12.21 2.87 -5.79
CA ASN A 73 13.02 3.60 -6.75
C ASN A 73 13.87 4.71 -6.09
N GLY A 74 14.44 4.40 -4.92
CA GLY A 74 15.30 5.32 -4.20
C GLY A 74 14.60 6.37 -3.37
N THR A 75 13.28 6.42 -3.39
CA THR A 75 12.47 7.39 -2.65
C THR A 75 11.75 6.71 -1.50
N TRP A 76 11.77 7.33 -0.31
CA TRP A 76 11.06 6.83 0.86
C TRP A 76 9.69 7.43 0.96
N TYR A 77 8.73 6.59 1.33
CA TYR A 77 7.33 6.94 1.60
C TYR A 77 6.92 6.38 2.95
N TYR A 78 5.87 6.93 3.51
CA TYR A 78 5.32 6.39 4.76
C TYR A 78 3.83 6.14 4.61
N LEU A 79 3.44 4.89 4.90
CA LEU A 79 2.04 4.47 4.85
C LEU A 79 1.53 4.34 6.28
N GLU A 80 0.37 4.90 6.55
CA GLU A 80 -0.28 4.80 7.87
C GLU A 80 -0.72 3.36 8.15
N SER A 81 -1.16 3.10 9.37
CA SER A 81 -1.68 1.77 9.72
C SER A 81 -2.89 1.37 8.87
N SER A 82 -3.62 2.34 8.35
CA SER A 82 -4.71 2.11 7.40
C SER A 82 -4.22 1.77 6.00
N GLY A 83 -2.92 1.93 5.74
CA GLY A 83 -2.32 1.79 4.42
C GLY A 83 -2.26 3.08 3.64
N ALA A 84 -2.94 4.13 4.09
CA ALA A 84 -2.97 5.40 3.35
C ALA A 84 -1.60 6.09 3.40
N MET A 85 -1.11 6.54 2.23
CA MET A 85 0.16 7.23 2.13
C MET A 85 0.04 8.63 2.75
N LYS A 86 1.01 8.98 3.60
CA LYS A 86 1.11 10.35 4.12
C LYS A 86 1.62 11.29 3.05
N SER A 87 1.08 12.50 3.01
CA SER A 87 1.51 13.54 2.07
C SER A 87 1.36 14.92 2.69
N SER A 88 2.20 15.84 2.23
CA SER A 88 2.15 17.25 2.59
C SER A 88 2.08 17.49 4.10
N GLN A 89 2.93 16.79 4.88
CA GLN A 89 2.85 16.94 6.34
C GLN A 89 4.14 16.52 7.03
N TRP A 90 4.32 17.09 8.23
CA TRP A 90 5.28 16.62 9.22
C TRP A 90 4.64 15.49 10.02
N PHE A 91 5.45 14.50 10.40
CA PHE A 91 4.98 13.42 11.26
C PHE A 91 6.13 12.89 12.11
N GLN A 92 5.81 12.17 13.17
CA GLN A 92 6.79 11.68 14.12
C GLN A 92 6.80 10.16 14.11
N VAL A 93 8.00 9.59 14.02
CA VAL A 93 8.20 8.14 14.12
C VAL A 93 9.42 7.91 15.00
N GLY A 94 9.24 7.12 16.04
CA GLY A 94 10.36 6.78 16.94
C GLY A 94 11.03 7.98 17.58
N GLY A 95 10.27 9.04 17.86
CA GLY A 95 10.78 10.24 18.49
C GLY A 95 11.45 11.24 17.53
N LYS A 96 11.52 10.92 16.24
CA LYS A 96 12.10 11.79 15.23
C LYS A 96 11.01 12.33 14.31
N TYR A 97 11.21 13.57 13.82
CA TYR A 97 10.27 14.23 12.92
C TYR A 97 10.74 14.12 11.49
N TYR A 98 9.79 13.86 10.61
CA TYR A 98 10.02 13.69 9.17
C TYR A 98 8.98 14.51 8.40
N TYR A 99 9.32 14.87 7.16
CA TYR A 99 8.39 15.57 6.28
C TYR A 99 8.27 14.84 4.95
N VAL A 100 7.04 14.68 4.48
CA VAL A 100 6.75 14.16 3.14
C VAL A 100 6.03 15.24 2.34
N ASN A 101 6.39 15.35 1.06
CA ASN A 101 5.79 16.36 0.18
C ASN A 101 4.45 15.89 -0.39
N ALA A 102 3.89 16.65 -1.34
CA ALA A 102 2.58 16.35 -1.91
C ALA A 102 2.53 15.00 -2.61
N SER A 103 3.64 14.53 -3.16
CA SER A 103 3.72 13.21 -3.79
C SER A 103 3.99 12.09 -2.79
N GLY A 104 4.15 12.43 -1.51
CA GLY A 104 4.47 11.47 -0.46
C GLY A 104 5.97 11.23 -0.30
N ALA A 105 6.81 11.86 -1.10
CA ALA A 105 8.25 11.64 -1.06
C ALA A 105 8.86 12.27 0.19
N LEU A 106 9.71 11.49 0.87
CA LEU A 106 10.42 11.96 2.06
C LEU A 106 11.45 13.02 1.69
N ALA A 107 11.42 14.15 2.40
CA ALA A 107 12.43 15.20 2.27
C ALA A 107 13.73 14.73 2.92
N VAL A 108 14.83 14.82 2.19
CA VAL A 108 16.16 14.43 2.69
C VAL A 108 17.17 15.51 2.29
N ASN A 109 18.16 15.74 3.16
CA ASN A 109 19.26 16.68 2.89
C ASN A 109 18.76 18.04 2.40
N THR A 110 17.72 18.57 3.05
CA THR A 110 17.12 19.83 2.63
C THR A 110 16.54 20.57 3.84
N THR A 111 15.94 21.72 3.58
CA THR A 111 15.26 22.52 4.60
C THR A 111 13.79 22.62 4.23
N VAL A 112 12.91 22.35 5.20
CA VAL A 112 11.47 22.44 5.04
C VAL A 112 10.92 23.27 6.21
N ASP A 113 10.16 24.31 5.90
CA ASP A 113 9.57 25.20 6.92
C ASP A 113 10.61 25.74 7.90
N GLY A 114 11.84 25.99 7.41
CA GLY A 114 12.92 26.49 8.25
C GLY A 114 13.67 25.43 9.04
N TYR A 115 13.27 24.18 8.96
CA TYR A 115 13.92 23.06 9.65
C TYR A 115 14.75 22.24 8.67
N GLN A 116 15.95 21.87 9.11
CA GLN A 116 16.82 21.02 8.32
C GLN A 116 16.50 19.54 8.58
N VAL A 117 16.52 18.75 7.52
CA VAL A 117 16.41 17.29 7.62
C VAL A 117 17.69 16.67 7.06
N ASP A 118 18.13 15.57 7.68
CA ASP A 118 19.38 14.92 7.32
C ASP A 118 19.21 13.93 6.16
N SER A 119 20.24 13.14 5.89
CA SER A 119 20.21 12.16 4.80
C SER A 119 19.18 11.05 5.01
N ASN A 120 18.75 10.84 6.25
CA ASN A 120 17.72 9.87 6.58
C ASN A 120 16.33 10.52 6.67
N GLY A 121 16.26 11.83 6.42
CA GLY A 121 15.02 12.59 6.50
C GLY A 121 14.67 13.05 7.91
N ALA A 122 15.46 12.71 8.91
CA ALA A 122 15.17 13.12 10.29
C ALA A 122 15.52 14.59 10.49
N ARG A 123 14.60 15.33 11.13
CA ARG A 123 14.83 16.73 11.45
C ARG A 123 15.96 16.86 12.47
N ILE A 124 16.89 17.76 12.21
CA ILE A 124 18.05 18.03 13.06
C ILE A 124 17.99 19.43 13.66
#